data_a76e692939a98e129fb6c97020fb4436
#
_entry.id   a76e692939a98e129fb6c97020fb4436
#
_cell.length_a   1.000
_cell.length_b   1.000
_cell.length_c   1.000
_cell.angle_alpha   90.00
_cell.angle_beta   90.00
_cell.angle_gamma   90.00
#
_symmetry.space_group_name_H-M   'P 1'
#
loop_
_entity.id
_entity.type
_entity.pdbx_description
1 polymer ?
#
loop_
_entity_poly.entity_id
_entity_poly.type
_entity_poly.pdbx_seq_one_letter_code
_entity_poly.pdbx_strand_id
1 'polypeptide(L)'
;TNLFVMTEWFLRSRGKCCGNGCRHCPFGRSSTGSVSSEAVQLYNVNTVSANFETYTALFWSGGKDSYLAYRALIAQGHDIVLVTTFSNGMVGHQEIPVGTIIRQSKALNAPLVLIPLSSNKRYEVTVIEALEGLDLTSLAFGDFHLEGIRQWRVENFKAFQLHFPVWKVSYEELAMELFSSEPTIRISALGDLHPSETGIQVGDVYTPEMIHLLGRHGLDTFGENGEFHTVVEFW
;
A
#
# COMPACT_ATOMS: atom_id res chain seq x y z
N THR A 1 -28.09 -19.95 -24.24
CA THR A 1 -28.10 -19.59 -22.80
C THR A 1 -27.15 -18.39 -22.62
N ASN A 2 -27.72 -17.20 -22.47
CA ASN A 2 -26.95 -15.99 -22.19
C ASN A 2 -26.47 -16.09 -20.74
N LEU A 3 -25.22 -16.50 -20.55
CA LEU A 3 -24.53 -16.47 -19.25
C LEU A 3 -24.16 -15.01 -18.95
N PHE A 4 -24.77 -14.45 -17.93
CA PHE A 4 -24.38 -13.14 -17.39
C PHE A 4 -23.04 -13.31 -16.68
N VAL A 5 -21.96 -12.79 -17.25
CA VAL A 5 -20.64 -12.77 -16.64
C VAL A 5 -20.46 -11.43 -15.92
N MET A 6 -20.44 -11.48 -14.60
CA MET A 6 -20.15 -10.27 -13.81
C MET A 6 -18.68 -9.87 -14.02
N THR A 7 -18.47 -8.62 -14.41
CA THR A 7 -17.13 -8.08 -14.63
C THR A 7 -16.41 -7.91 -13.28
N GLU A 8 -15.08 -7.97 -13.31
CA GLU A 8 -14.23 -7.72 -12.14
C GLU A 8 -14.58 -6.38 -11.47
N TRP A 9 -14.81 -5.34 -12.28
CA TRP A 9 -15.22 -4.01 -11.80
C TRP A 9 -16.53 -4.04 -11.00
N PHE A 10 -17.57 -4.72 -11.51
CA PHE A 10 -18.84 -4.87 -10.79
C PHE A 10 -18.67 -5.66 -9.49
N LEU A 11 -17.81 -6.68 -9.49
CA LEU A 11 -17.54 -7.46 -8.29
C LEU A 11 -16.75 -6.67 -7.25
N ARG A 12 -15.84 -5.80 -7.68
CA ARG A 12 -15.10 -4.87 -6.80
C ARG A 12 -16.01 -3.86 -6.13
N SER A 13 -16.99 -3.28 -6.84
CA SER A 13 -17.94 -2.30 -6.27
C SER A 13 -18.80 -2.87 -5.13
N ARG A 14 -18.90 -4.19 -5.00
CA ARG A 14 -19.59 -4.87 -3.90
C ARG A 14 -18.78 -5.01 -2.62
N GLY A 15 -17.47 -4.75 -2.66
CA GLY A 15 -16.58 -4.75 -1.51
C GLY A 15 -16.34 -6.10 -0.82
N LYS A 16 -16.99 -7.19 -1.27
CA LYS A 16 -16.86 -8.52 -0.66
C LYS A 16 -17.07 -9.66 -1.66
N CYS A 17 -16.35 -10.77 -1.45
CA CYS A 17 -16.61 -12.02 -2.17
C CYS A 17 -17.95 -12.58 -1.75
N CYS A 18 -18.78 -12.99 -2.72
CA CYS A 18 -20.07 -13.62 -2.47
C CYS A 18 -20.00 -15.16 -2.29
N GLY A 19 -18.80 -15.76 -2.40
CA GLY A 19 -18.59 -17.20 -2.31
C GLY A 19 -19.03 -18.02 -3.54
N ASN A 20 -19.56 -17.39 -4.58
CA ASN A 20 -20.19 -18.08 -5.71
C ASN A 20 -19.22 -18.53 -6.82
N GLY A 21 -17.91 -18.52 -6.58
CA GLY A 21 -16.90 -19.01 -7.53
C GLY A 21 -16.86 -18.26 -8.87
N CYS A 22 -17.16 -16.97 -8.89
CA CYS A 22 -17.24 -16.16 -10.10
C CYS A 22 -15.92 -16.22 -10.90
N ARG A 23 -16.01 -16.36 -12.24
CA ARG A 23 -14.86 -16.51 -13.15
C ARG A 23 -13.86 -15.34 -13.07
N HIS A 24 -14.33 -14.13 -12.84
CA HIS A 24 -13.55 -12.89 -12.73
C HIS A 24 -13.62 -12.31 -11.32
N CYS A 25 -13.65 -13.17 -10.28
CA CYS A 25 -13.69 -12.71 -8.91
C CYS A 25 -12.36 -12.03 -8.53
N PRO A 26 -12.36 -10.73 -8.19
CA PRO A 26 -11.15 -10.01 -7.79
C PRO A 26 -10.62 -10.44 -6.41
N PHE A 27 -11.43 -11.21 -5.65
CA PHE A 27 -11.10 -11.71 -4.32
C PHE A 27 -10.46 -13.09 -4.33
N GLY A 28 -10.05 -13.59 -5.50
CA GLY A 28 -9.48 -14.93 -5.68
C GLY A 28 -10.53 -16.05 -5.63
N ARG A 29 -10.26 -17.18 -6.30
CA ARG A 29 -11.12 -18.38 -6.29
C ARG A 29 -11.03 -19.20 -4.99
N SER A 30 -10.35 -18.71 -3.97
CA SER A 30 -10.29 -19.42 -2.71
C SER A 30 -11.67 -19.36 -2.05
N SER A 31 -12.32 -20.49 -2.10
CA SER A 31 -13.42 -20.87 -1.25
C SER A 31 -13.26 -20.28 0.15
N THR A 32 -14.32 -19.64 0.63
CA THR A 32 -14.59 -19.45 2.05
C THR A 32 -13.50 -18.77 2.87
N GLY A 33 -13.27 -17.51 2.61
CA GLY A 33 -12.56 -16.64 3.51
C GLY A 33 -13.13 -15.24 3.40
N SER A 34 -14.17 -14.91 4.15
CA SER A 34 -14.34 -13.54 4.59
C SER A 34 -13.00 -13.15 5.20
N VAL A 35 -12.36 -12.09 4.70
CA VAL A 35 -11.24 -11.48 5.40
C VAL A 35 -11.78 -11.20 6.80
N SER A 36 -11.36 -11.99 7.79
CA SER A 36 -11.82 -11.84 9.16
C SER A 36 -11.47 -10.42 9.57
N SER A 37 -12.47 -9.61 9.88
CA SER A 37 -12.28 -8.21 10.26
C SER A 37 -11.63 -8.08 11.65
N GLU A 38 -11.24 -9.17 12.27
CA GLU A 38 -10.88 -9.22 13.70
C GLU A 38 -9.50 -9.80 14.00
N ALA A 39 -8.82 -10.45 13.04
CA ALA A 39 -7.53 -11.08 13.28
C ALA A 39 -6.46 -10.63 12.30
N VAL A 40 -5.20 -10.57 12.76
CA VAL A 40 -4.02 -10.39 11.92
C VAL A 40 -3.92 -11.57 10.94
N GLN A 41 -3.64 -11.27 9.67
CA GLN A 41 -3.60 -12.28 8.61
C GLN A 41 -2.24 -12.26 7.93
N LEU A 42 -1.71 -13.46 7.67
CA LEU A 42 -0.44 -13.67 7.00
C LEU A 42 -0.67 -14.23 5.59
N TYR A 43 -0.03 -13.65 4.60
CA TYR A 43 -0.06 -14.09 3.21
C TYR A 43 1.35 -14.28 2.67
N ASN A 44 1.49 -15.18 1.71
CA ASN A 44 2.74 -15.45 1.00
C ASN A 44 3.91 -15.86 1.91
N VAL A 45 3.62 -16.53 3.05
CA VAL A 45 4.60 -16.93 4.05
C VAL A 45 5.26 -18.30 3.75
N ASN A 46 4.87 -18.97 2.66
CA ASN A 46 5.30 -20.36 2.37
C ASN A 46 6.80 -20.54 2.08
N THR A 47 7.55 -19.45 1.97
CA THR A 47 9.00 -19.46 1.76
C THR A 47 9.81 -18.97 2.98
N VAL A 48 9.12 -18.54 4.01
CA VAL A 48 9.75 -17.96 5.20
C VAL A 48 9.58 -18.94 6.36
N SER A 49 10.64 -19.36 7.00
CA SER A 49 10.55 -19.90 8.35
C SER A 49 9.77 -18.88 9.18
N ALA A 50 8.85 -19.29 10.02
CA ALA A 50 7.92 -18.42 10.76
C ALA A 50 8.58 -17.41 11.73
N ASN A 51 9.87 -17.13 11.57
CA ASN A 51 10.64 -16.17 12.36
C ASN A 51 10.90 -14.92 11.53
N PHE A 52 10.27 -13.82 11.91
CA PHE A 52 10.43 -12.50 11.29
C PHE A 52 11.48 -11.61 11.99
N GLU A 53 12.23 -12.12 12.96
CA GLU A 53 13.18 -11.34 13.77
C GLU A 53 14.20 -10.56 12.94
N THR A 54 14.64 -11.12 11.81
CA THR A 54 15.62 -10.49 10.90
C THR A 54 14.97 -9.61 9.83
N TYR A 55 13.63 -9.62 9.73
CA TYR A 55 12.91 -8.88 8.70
C TYR A 55 12.68 -7.42 9.09
N THR A 56 12.70 -6.55 8.08
CA THR A 56 12.21 -5.18 8.21
C THR A 56 10.74 -5.13 7.77
N ALA A 57 9.87 -4.73 8.67
CA ALA A 57 8.45 -4.54 8.41
C ALA A 57 8.22 -3.22 7.68
N LEU A 58 8.03 -3.27 6.38
CA LEU A 58 7.70 -2.09 5.57
C LEU A 58 6.21 -1.81 5.60
N PHE A 59 5.82 -0.65 6.10
CA PHE A 59 4.44 -0.17 5.98
C PHE A 59 4.09 0.06 4.50
N TRP A 60 3.25 -0.84 3.99
CA TRP A 60 2.90 -0.94 2.60
C TRP A 60 1.47 -0.46 2.35
N SER A 61 1.35 0.72 1.76
CA SER A 61 0.06 1.28 1.35
C SER A 61 -0.40 0.80 -0.04
N GLY A 62 0.52 0.22 -0.82
CA GLY A 62 0.29 -0.16 -2.21
C GLY A 62 0.51 0.96 -3.22
N GLY A 63 0.86 2.16 -2.76
CA GLY A 63 1.17 3.33 -3.57
C GLY A 63 2.66 3.49 -3.88
N LYS A 64 2.98 4.50 -4.71
CA LYS A 64 4.33 4.81 -5.20
C LYS A 64 5.36 5.01 -4.08
N ASP A 65 4.96 5.63 -2.95
CA ASP A 65 5.88 6.01 -1.87
C ASP A 65 6.37 4.78 -1.12
N SER A 66 5.46 3.87 -0.78
CA SER A 66 5.82 2.57 -0.20
C SER A 66 6.61 1.70 -1.18
N TYR A 67 6.36 1.82 -2.48
CA TYR A 67 7.13 1.11 -3.51
C TYR A 67 8.56 1.64 -3.64
N LEU A 68 8.76 2.95 -3.63
CA LEU A 68 10.09 3.57 -3.61
C LEU A 68 10.88 3.16 -2.36
N ALA A 69 10.20 3.15 -1.20
CA ALA A 69 10.81 2.67 0.04
C ALA A 69 11.20 1.18 -0.04
N TYR A 70 10.35 0.34 -0.64
CA TYR A 70 10.65 -1.07 -0.89
C TYR A 70 11.91 -1.25 -1.74
N ARG A 71 12.00 -0.54 -2.85
CA ARG A 71 13.17 -0.61 -3.74
C ARG A 71 14.45 -0.17 -3.03
N ALA A 72 14.40 0.91 -2.28
CA ALA A 72 15.54 1.40 -1.51
C ALA A 72 16.01 0.40 -0.45
N LEU A 73 15.10 -0.26 0.26
CA LEU A 73 15.43 -1.29 1.26
C LEU A 73 16.02 -2.55 0.61
N ILE A 74 15.47 -3.01 -0.51
CA ILE A 74 16.04 -4.15 -1.27
C ILE A 74 17.47 -3.82 -1.72
N ALA A 75 17.70 -2.61 -2.24
CA ALA A 75 19.04 -2.18 -2.64
C ALA A 75 20.05 -2.12 -1.45
N GLN A 76 19.55 -1.90 -0.23
CA GLN A 76 20.33 -1.93 1.01
C GLN A 76 20.49 -3.34 1.58
N GLY A 77 19.89 -4.37 0.97
CA GLY A 77 20.01 -5.77 1.38
C GLY A 77 19.10 -6.21 2.52
N HIS A 78 17.99 -5.49 2.76
CA HIS A 78 17.00 -5.88 3.76
C HIS A 78 16.12 -7.03 3.28
N ASP A 79 15.86 -8.00 4.16
CA ASP A 79 14.72 -8.91 4.04
C ASP A 79 13.46 -8.18 4.47
N ILE A 80 12.43 -8.17 3.63
CA ILE A 80 11.24 -7.34 3.84
C ILE A 80 10.00 -8.18 4.04
N VAL A 81 9.22 -7.83 5.06
CA VAL A 81 7.80 -8.20 5.17
C VAL A 81 6.94 -6.96 4.98
N LEU A 82 5.96 -7.05 4.10
CA LEU A 82 5.00 -5.97 3.88
C LEU A 82 3.96 -5.95 5.01
N VAL A 83 3.66 -4.77 5.54
CA VAL A 83 2.65 -4.60 6.59
C VAL A 83 1.60 -3.60 6.11
N THR A 84 0.35 -4.02 6.05
CA THR A 84 -0.76 -3.15 5.64
C THR A 84 -1.86 -3.15 6.67
N THR A 85 -2.27 -1.96 7.09
CA THR A 85 -3.46 -1.77 7.92
C THR A 85 -4.68 -1.55 7.03
N PHE A 86 -5.82 -2.09 7.43
CA PHE A 86 -7.05 -1.96 6.67
C PHE A 86 -8.30 -1.85 7.55
N SER A 87 -9.36 -1.29 7.02
CA SER A 87 -10.68 -1.26 7.63
C SER A 87 -11.74 -1.54 6.58
N ASN A 88 -12.74 -2.35 6.92
CA ASN A 88 -13.83 -2.71 6.00
C ASN A 88 -13.36 -3.27 4.64
N GLY A 89 -12.22 -3.98 4.62
CA GLY A 89 -11.66 -4.56 3.40
C GLY A 89 -10.95 -3.57 2.47
N MET A 90 -10.74 -2.31 2.92
CA MET A 90 -10.09 -1.23 2.17
C MET A 90 -8.84 -0.73 2.90
N VAL A 91 -7.84 -0.36 2.14
CA VAL A 91 -6.67 0.40 2.63
C VAL A 91 -7.05 1.86 2.67
N GLY A 92 -6.88 2.50 3.82
CA GLY A 92 -7.18 3.91 3.99
C GLY A 92 -6.34 4.82 3.08
N HIS A 93 -6.82 5.99 2.76
CA HIS A 93 -6.24 7.00 1.86
C HIS A 93 -6.13 6.56 0.40
N GLN A 94 -5.52 5.42 0.09
CA GLN A 94 -5.41 4.90 -1.28
C GLN A 94 -6.75 4.45 -1.86
N GLU A 95 -7.74 4.20 -1.03
CA GLU A 95 -9.07 3.72 -1.42
C GLU A 95 -9.04 2.44 -2.28
N ILE A 96 -8.06 1.60 -2.05
CA ILE A 96 -7.89 0.33 -2.78
C ILE A 96 -8.32 -0.88 -1.93
N PRO A 97 -8.89 -1.91 -2.56
CA PRO A 97 -9.24 -3.14 -1.85
C PRO A 97 -8.00 -3.88 -1.34
N VAL A 98 -8.10 -4.52 -0.17
CA VAL A 98 -7.05 -5.41 0.37
C VAL A 98 -6.62 -6.49 -0.64
N GLY A 99 -7.53 -6.95 -1.50
CA GLY A 99 -7.21 -7.88 -2.58
C GLY A 99 -6.13 -7.36 -3.54
N THR A 100 -6.02 -6.05 -3.76
CA THR A 100 -4.94 -5.42 -4.54
C THR A 100 -3.60 -5.58 -3.83
N ILE A 101 -3.54 -5.35 -2.52
CA ILE A 101 -2.34 -5.54 -1.70
C ILE A 101 -1.85 -6.99 -1.74
N ILE A 102 -2.77 -7.95 -1.63
CA ILE A 102 -2.44 -9.39 -1.73
C ILE A 102 -1.85 -9.72 -3.12
N ARG A 103 -2.37 -9.12 -4.19
CA ARG A 103 -1.80 -9.30 -5.55
C ARG A 103 -0.40 -8.69 -5.67
N GLN A 104 -0.19 -7.51 -5.11
CA GLN A 104 1.11 -6.85 -5.06
C GLN A 104 2.14 -7.68 -4.29
N SER A 105 1.79 -8.18 -3.10
CA SER A 105 2.64 -9.07 -2.30
C SER A 105 3.07 -10.31 -3.10
N LYS A 106 2.15 -10.92 -3.86
CA LYS A 106 2.45 -12.06 -4.73
C LYS A 106 3.39 -11.69 -5.88
N ALA A 107 3.17 -10.55 -6.52
CA ALA A 107 4.01 -10.08 -7.62
C ALA A 107 5.44 -9.77 -7.15
N LEU A 108 5.59 -9.20 -5.95
CA LEU A 108 6.86 -8.93 -5.32
C LEU A 108 7.51 -10.17 -4.68
N ASN A 109 6.79 -11.30 -4.61
CA ASN A 109 7.18 -12.49 -3.86
C ASN A 109 7.58 -12.16 -2.41
N ALA A 110 6.91 -11.19 -1.78
CA ALA A 110 7.18 -10.71 -0.44
C ALA A 110 6.11 -11.18 0.54
N PRO A 111 6.46 -11.62 1.77
CA PRO A 111 5.50 -11.89 2.83
C PRO A 111 4.64 -10.67 3.13
N LEU A 112 3.40 -10.89 3.53
CA LEU A 112 2.45 -9.83 3.83
C LEU A 112 1.72 -10.09 5.15
N VAL A 113 1.72 -9.08 6.01
CA VAL A 113 0.93 -8.99 7.24
C VAL A 113 -0.21 -8.01 7.02
N LEU A 114 -1.44 -8.44 7.18
CA LEU A 114 -2.63 -7.60 7.16
C LEU A 114 -3.15 -7.39 8.58
N ILE A 115 -3.22 -6.14 9.01
CA ILE A 115 -3.66 -5.74 10.34
C ILE A 115 -5.02 -5.04 10.24
N PRO A 116 -6.10 -5.65 10.73
CA PRO A 116 -7.40 -5.02 10.74
C PRO A 116 -7.45 -3.91 11.79
N LEU A 117 -7.96 -2.75 11.40
CA LEU A 117 -8.21 -1.63 12.30
C LEU A 117 -9.67 -1.66 12.77
N SER A 118 -9.87 -1.44 14.06
CA SER A 118 -11.18 -1.27 14.66
C SER A 118 -11.34 0.13 15.26
N SER A 119 -12.56 0.64 15.28
CA SER A 119 -12.86 1.96 15.85
C SER A 119 -12.66 2.02 17.37
N ASN A 120 -12.55 0.87 18.03
CA ASN A 120 -12.50 0.76 19.50
C ASN A 120 -11.07 0.78 20.04
N LYS A 121 -10.05 0.80 19.19
CA LYS A 121 -8.65 0.73 19.58
C LYS A 121 -7.82 1.75 18.81
N ARG A 122 -6.85 2.36 19.51
CA ARG A 122 -5.93 3.30 18.86
C ARG A 122 -5.07 2.58 17.82
N TYR A 123 -4.78 3.29 16.72
CA TYR A 123 -4.01 2.75 15.60
C TYR A 123 -2.67 2.16 16.04
N GLU A 124 -1.85 2.97 16.73
CA GLU A 124 -0.51 2.57 17.14
C GLU A 124 -0.52 1.37 18.09
N VAL A 125 -1.50 1.28 19.00
CA VAL A 125 -1.63 0.14 19.92
C VAL A 125 -1.96 -1.14 19.14
N THR A 126 -2.88 -1.06 18.18
CA THR A 126 -3.24 -2.20 17.33
C THR A 126 -2.05 -2.70 16.53
N VAL A 127 -1.27 -1.78 15.97
CA VAL A 127 -0.11 -2.10 15.15
C VAL A 127 1.00 -2.72 16.03
N ILE A 128 1.34 -2.10 17.16
CA ILE A 128 2.40 -2.59 18.05
C ILE A 128 2.12 -4.02 18.50
N GLU A 129 0.92 -4.29 19.02
CA GLU A 129 0.55 -5.63 19.46
C GLU A 129 0.64 -6.68 18.35
N ALA A 130 0.25 -6.29 17.12
CA ALA A 130 0.33 -7.19 15.98
C ALA A 130 1.78 -7.52 15.59
N LEU A 131 2.68 -6.53 15.64
CA LEU A 131 4.08 -6.68 15.27
C LEU A 131 4.91 -7.39 16.36
N GLU A 132 4.66 -7.08 17.63
CA GLU A 132 5.27 -7.80 18.76
C GLU A 132 4.90 -9.29 18.76
N GLY A 133 3.64 -9.61 18.41
CA GLY A 133 3.19 -11.00 18.26
C GLY A 133 3.86 -11.78 17.12
N LEU A 134 4.63 -11.09 16.28
CA LEU A 134 5.40 -11.66 15.16
C LEU A 134 6.93 -11.52 15.33
N ASP A 135 7.39 -11.12 16.50
CA ASP A 135 8.80 -10.88 16.83
C ASP A 135 9.51 -9.87 15.90
N LEU A 136 8.74 -8.96 15.30
CA LEU A 136 9.27 -7.91 14.44
C LEU A 136 9.88 -6.78 15.27
N THR A 137 11.13 -6.43 14.98
CA THR A 137 11.92 -5.44 15.74
C THR A 137 12.28 -4.21 14.91
N SER A 138 12.11 -4.26 13.59
CA SER A 138 12.53 -3.24 12.63
C SER A 138 11.37 -2.81 11.75
N LEU A 139 11.10 -1.49 11.68
CA LEU A 139 10.01 -0.90 10.89
C LEU A 139 10.55 0.07 9.85
N ALA A 140 9.92 0.12 8.69
CA ALA A 140 10.25 1.06 7.63
C ALA A 140 9.01 1.79 7.10
N PHE A 141 9.19 3.05 6.72
CA PHE A 141 8.12 3.93 6.24
C PHE A 141 8.56 4.67 4.98
N GLY A 142 7.64 4.86 4.04
CA GLY A 142 7.85 5.59 2.79
C GLY A 142 7.61 7.09 2.92
N ASP A 143 7.92 7.68 4.08
CA ASP A 143 7.74 9.12 4.29
C ASP A 143 8.89 9.89 3.62
N PHE A 144 8.57 10.99 2.89
CA PHE A 144 9.58 11.78 2.14
C PHE A 144 10.13 12.96 2.93
N HIS A 145 9.28 13.86 3.42
CA HIS A 145 9.73 15.10 4.07
C HIS A 145 8.78 15.67 5.12
N LEU A 146 7.64 15.03 5.40
CA LEU A 146 6.66 15.53 6.36
C LEU A 146 7.16 15.29 7.81
N GLU A 147 7.89 16.26 8.37
CA GLU A 147 8.51 16.18 9.70
C GLU A 147 7.52 15.79 10.81
N GLY A 148 6.29 16.30 10.75
CA GLY A 148 5.27 15.97 11.75
C GLY A 148 4.88 14.50 11.74
N ILE A 149 4.79 13.87 10.57
CA ILE A 149 4.51 12.44 10.43
C ILE A 149 5.69 11.63 10.95
N ARG A 150 6.90 11.97 10.55
CA ARG A 150 8.10 11.29 11.02
C ARG A 150 8.25 11.38 12.54
N GLN A 151 8.06 12.58 13.11
CA GLN A 151 8.11 12.79 14.56
C GLN A 151 7.08 11.90 15.27
N TRP A 152 5.85 11.87 14.78
CA TRP A 152 4.80 11.01 15.32
C TRP A 152 5.20 9.53 15.30
N ARG A 153 5.82 9.03 14.20
CA ARG A 153 6.30 7.65 14.13
C ARG A 153 7.39 7.36 15.16
N VAL A 154 8.36 8.25 15.30
CA VAL A 154 9.44 8.12 16.29
C VAL A 154 8.89 8.06 17.72
N GLU A 155 7.89 8.86 18.03
CA GLU A 155 7.28 8.89 19.35
C GLU A 155 6.45 7.63 19.67
N ASN A 156 5.70 7.13 18.68
CA ASN A 156 4.75 6.05 18.89
C ASN A 156 5.36 4.66 18.67
N PHE A 157 6.41 4.52 17.87
CA PHE A 157 7.09 3.24 17.59
C PHE A 157 8.52 3.16 18.15
N LYS A 158 8.81 3.89 19.22
CA LYS A 158 10.15 3.98 19.84
C LYS A 158 10.74 2.66 20.32
N ALA A 159 9.93 1.61 20.45
CA ALA A 159 10.39 0.26 20.82
C ALA A 159 11.05 -0.47 19.62
N PHE A 160 10.89 0.04 18.41
CA PHE A 160 11.39 -0.56 17.19
C PHE A 160 12.56 0.24 16.60
N GLN A 161 13.41 -0.45 15.83
CA GLN A 161 14.36 0.24 14.97
C GLN A 161 13.60 0.82 13.77
N LEU A 162 13.71 2.13 13.53
CA LEU A 162 12.96 2.82 12.49
C LEU A 162 13.84 3.17 11.30
N HIS A 163 13.34 2.88 10.09
CA HIS A 163 13.97 3.20 8.81
C HIS A 163 13.09 4.13 8.00
N PHE A 164 13.70 5.14 7.40
CA PHE A 164 13.07 6.09 6.50
C PHE A 164 13.89 6.14 5.20
N PRO A 165 13.83 5.10 4.35
CA PRO A 165 14.80 4.87 3.27
C PRO A 165 14.74 5.93 2.16
N VAL A 166 13.64 6.67 2.05
CA VAL A 166 13.43 7.74 1.04
C VAL A 166 13.35 9.14 1.67
N TRP A 167 13.73 9.27 2.95
CA TRP A 167 13.66 10.52 3.67
C TRP A 167 14.58 11.58 3.09
N LYS A 168 14.00 12.73 2.72
CA LYS A 168 14.70 13.88 2.11
C LYS A 168 15.44 13.56 0.81
N VAL A 169 15.12 12.47 0.14
CA VAL A 169 15.54 12.25 -1.24
C VAL A 169 14.81 13.24 -2.13
N SER A 170 15.50 13.79 -3.12
CA SER A 170 14.91 14.78 -4.01
C SER A 170 13.80 14.17 -4.88
N TYR A 171 12.78 14.95 -5.22
CA TYR A 171 11.71 14.47 -6.12
C TYR A 171 12.24 14.08 -7.50
N GLU A 172 13.33 14.70 -7.95
CA GLU A 172 13.99 14.33 -9.21
C GLU A 172 14.57 12.91 -9.15
N GLU A 173 15.29 12.58 -8.07
CA GLU A 173 15.83 11.23 -7.86
C GLU A 173 14.72 10.20 -7.68
N LEU A 174 13.69 10.53 -6.90
CA LEU A 174 12.52 9.65 -6.70
C LEU A 174 11.76 9.41 -8.02
N ALA A 175 11.59 10.43 -8.84
CA ALA A 175 10.94 10.31 -10.15
C ALA A 175 11.77 9.45 -11.11
N MET A 176 13.10 9.65 -11.18
CA MET A 176 13.98 8.81 -11.98
C MET A 176 13.89 7.35 -11.57
N GLU A 177 13.93 7.06 -10.28
CA GLU A 177 13.82 5.70 -9.75
C GLU A 177 12.43 5.09 -10.07
N LEU A 178 11.36 5.87 -9.88
CA LEU A 178 10.00 5.42 -10.12
C LEU A 178 9.76 5.07 -11.59
N PHE A 179 10.13 5.95 -12.51
CA PHE A 179 9.87 5.79 -13.94
C PHE A 179 10.88 4.87 -14.65
N SER A 180 12.01 4.55 -14.01
CA SER A 180 12.91 3.48 -14.49
C SER A 180 12.39 2.08 -14.17
N SER A 181 11.36 1.97 -13.33
CA SER A 181 10.79 0.71 -12.89
C SER A 181 9.69 0.20 -13.82
N GLU A 182 9.49 -1.14 -13.84
CA GLU A 182 8.53 -1.78 -14.75
C GLU A 182 7.05 -1.56 -14.42
N PRO A 183 6.61 -1.47 -13.14
CA PRO A 183 5.19 -1.42 -12.82
C PRO A 183 4.54 -0.10 -13.26
N THR A 184 3.25 -0.19 -13.61
CA THR A 184 2.43 0.98 -13.88
C THR A 184 1.96 1.62 -12.58
N ILE A 185 2.11 2.93 -12.47
CA ILE A 185 1.59 3.71 -11.34
C ILE A 185 0.31 4.40 -11.79
N ARG A 186 -0.79 4.23 -11.05
CA ARG A 186 -2.07 4.92 -11.35
C ARG A 186 -2.55 5.74 -10.19
N ILE A 187 -3.29 6.80 -10.50
CA ILE A 187 -4.06 7.55 -9.51
C ILE A 187 -5.17 6.65 -8.96
N SER A 188 -5.19 6.41 -7.67
CA SER A 188 -6.17 5.55 -7.00
C SER A 188 -7.27 6.34 -6.29
N ALA A 189 -6.94 7.53 -5.80
CA ALA A 189 -7.89 8.45 -5.19
C ALA A 189 -7.45 9.90 -5.42
N LEU A 190 -8.39 10.81 -5.44
CA LEU A 190 -8.17 12.25 -5.44
C LEU A 190 -8.55 12.80 -4.07
N GLY A 191 -7.66 13.58 -3.48
CA GLY A 191 -7.91 14.36 -2.28
C GLY A 191 -8.26 15.80 -2.64
N ASP A 192 -7.34 16.72 -2.38
CA ASP A 192 -7.56 18.15 -2.67
C ASP A 192 -7.34 18.52 -4.15
N LEU A 193 -7.07 17.54 -5.01
CA LEU A 193 -6.95 17.74 -6.45
C LEU A 193 -8.32 17.75 -7.13
N HIS A 194 -8.66 18.86 -7.81
CA HIS A 194 -9.91 18.99 -8.54
C HIS A 194 -9.74 18.67 -10.04
N PRO A 195 -10.45 17.64 -10.57
CA PRO A 195 -10.36 17.26 -11.99
C PRO A 195 -10.71 18.40 -12.96
N SER A 196 -11.57 19.33 -12.55
CA SER A 196 -11.95 20.50 -13.36
C SER A 196 -10.79 21.47 -13.63
N GLU A 197 -9.75 21.46 -12.80
CA GLU A 197 -8.60 22.35 -12.91
C GLU A 197 -7.44 21.72 -13.69
N THR A 198 -7.21 20.44 -13.47
CA THR A 198 -6.06 19.73 -14.03
C THR A 198 -6.41 18.72 -15.11
N GLY A 199 -7.65 18.25 -15.17
CA GLY A 199 -8.10 17.15 -16.02
C GLY A 199 -7.71 15.76 -15.50
N ILE A 200 -6.97 15.66 -14.38
CA ILE A 200 -6.52 14.40 -13.81
C ILE A 200 -7.71 13.67 -13.17
N GLN A 201 -7.79 12.35 -13.41
CA GLN A 201 -8.85 11.49 -12.91
C GLN A 201 -8.31 10.23 -12.24
N VAL A 202 -9.14 9.61 -11.41
CA VAL A 202 -8.85 8.27 -10.87
C VAL A 202 -8.72 7.27 -12.03
N GLY A 203 -7.64 6.48 -12.01
CA GLY A 203 -7.29 5.53 -13.07
C GLY A 203 -6.27 6.04 -14.06
N ASP A 204 -5.99 7.34 -14.10
CA ASP A 204 -4.93 7.88 -14.96
C ASP A 204 -3.56 7.34 -14.55
N VAL A 205 -2.69 7.15 -15.56
CA VAL A 205 -1.30 6.74 -15.31
C VAL A 205 -0.51 7.96 -14.84
N TYR A 206 0.17 7.80 -13.71
CA TYR A 206 1.10 8.80 -13.20
C TYR A 206 2.38 8.78 -14.04
N THR A 207 2.65 9.88 -14.72
CA THR A 207 3.74 10.01 -15.71
C THR A 207 4.59 11.25 -15.45
N PRO A 208 5.77 11.37 -16.09
CA PRO A 208 6.56 12.61 -16.06
C PRO A 208 5.77 13.85 -16.53
N GLU A 209 4.89 13.69 -17.53
CA GLU A 209 4.05 14.78 -18.03
C GLU A 209 3.05 15.24 -16.97
N MET A 210 2.52 14.30 -16.15
CA MET A 210 1.64 14.62 -15.03
C MET A 210 2.40 15.40 -13.95
N ILE A 211 3.65 15.06 -13.64
CA ILE A 211 4.52 15.84 -12.73
C ILE A 211 4.65 17.28 -13.23
N HIS A 212 4.93 17.47 -14.52
CA HIS A 212 5.01 18.83 -15.10
C HIS A 212 3.69 19.58 -15.06
N LEU A 213 2.57 18.87 -15.26
CA LEU A 213 1.23 19.45 -15.16
C LEU A 213 0.94 19.93 -13.74
N LEU A 214 1.14 19.08 -12.73
CA LEU A 214 0.95 19.42 -11.32
C LEU A 214 1.80 20.61 -10.90
N GLY A 215 3.09 20.61 -11.27
CA GLY A 215 4.00 21.73 -10.98
C GLY A 215 3.55 23.06 -11.59
N ARG A 216 2.97 23.08 -12.81
CA ARG A 216 2.41 24.31 -13.40
C ARG A 216 1.19 24.83 -12.64
N HIS A 217 0.46 23.96 -11.96
CA HIS A 217 -0.68 24.36 -11.12
C HIS A 217 -0.26 24.71 -9.68
N GLY A 218 1.05 24.65 -9.35
CA GLY A 218 1.58 24.93 -8.01
C GLY A 218 1.22 23.86 -6.98
N LEU A 219 0.88 22.65 -7.44
CA LEU A 219 0.55 21.50 -6.62
C LEU A 219 1.79 20.67 -6.30
N ASP A 220 1.75 19.93 -5.19
CA ASP A 220 2.81 18.98 -4.89
C ASP A 220 2.81 17.85 -5.93
N THR A 221 3.96 17.70 -6.60
CA THR A 221 4.05 16.78 -7.75
C THR A 221 4.03 15.31 -7.33
N PHE A 222 4.31 15.02 -6.06
CA PHE A 222 4.22 13.68 -5.47
C PHE A 222 2.96 13.45 -4.62
N GLY A 223 2.11 14.49 -4.46
CA GLY A 223 0.84 14.36 -3.73
C GLY A 223 0.99 14.34 -2.21
N GLU A 224 2.12 14.85 -1.67
CA GLU A 224 2.43 14.80 -0.24
C GLU A 224 1.53 15.70 0.62
N ASN A 225 0.91 16.70 0.02
CA ASN A 225 -0.05 17.56 0.71
C ASN A 225 -1.51 17.04 0.62
N GLY A 226 -1.70 15.81 0.13
CA GLY A 226 -3.01 15.18 0.03
C GLY A 226 -3.74 15.45 -1.29
N GLU A 227 -3.04 15.89 -2.34
CA GLU A 227 -3.64 16.13 -3.66
C GLU A 227 -4.22 14.86 -4.26
N PHE A 228 -3.47 13.77 -4.21
CA PHE A 228 -3.87 12.47 -4.75
C PHE A 228 -3.15 11.32 -4.09
N HIS A 229 -3.70 10.12 -4.28
CA HIS A 229 -3.06 8.85 -3.91
C HIS A 229 -2.87 7.96 -5.13
N THR A 230 -1.97 6.98 -5.00
CA THR A 230 -1.60 6.12 -6.12
C THR A 230 -1.69 4.64 -5.76
N VAL A 231 -1.78 3.81 -6.79
CA VAL A 231 -1.64 2.35 -6.72
C VAL A 231 -0.58 1.87 -7.70
N VAL A 232 0.25 0.94 -7.27
CA VAL A 232 1.26 0.28 -8.10
C VAL A 232 0.68 -0.99 -8.70
N GLU A 233 0.74 -1.13 -10.02
CA GLU A 233 0.24 -2.30 -10.76
C GLU A 233 1.39 -3.06 -11.41
N PHE A 234 1.59 -4.31 -10.99
CA PHE A 234 2.60 -5.24 -11.51
C PHE A 234 2.04 -6.20 -12.57
N TRP A 235 0.85 -5.95 -13.09
CA TRP A 235 0.12 -6.82 -14.03
C TRP A 235 -0.47 -6.04 -15.20
#